data_d8a9ef4a1879ed46b943ae6edd5cf358
#
_entry.id   d8a9ef4a1879ed46b943ae6edd5cf358
#
_cell.length_a   1.000
_cell.length_b   1.000
_cell.length_c   1.000
_cell.angle_alpha   90.00
_cell.angle_beta   90.00
_cell.angle_gamma   90.00
#
_symmetry.space_group_name_H-M   'P 1'
#
loop_
_entity.id
_entity.type
_entity.pdbx_description
1 polymer ?
#
loop_
_entity_poly.entity_id
_entity_poly.type
_entity_poly.pdbx_seq_one_letter_code
_entity_poly.pdbx_strand_id
1 'polypeptide(L)'
;MKHYYFISLWLIATVVSLLCTACHSNHPQIQAAYDLIERVTPGYGNQFQLELIDSENGKDVYEIGSQNGKVLLRGNNPVALATAYNQYLKYTCHAHVSWFGDQLNLPQTLPLPAETTRNIINGKYRVYMNYCTVSYSAAWWDWERWQRELDYMAMNSINM
;
A
#
# COMPACT_ATOMS: atom_id res chain seq x y z
N MET A 1 34.93 22.04 35.56
CA MET A 1 33.95 22.69 34.67
C MET A 1 34.01 22.21 33.19
N LYS A 2 35.16 21.91 32.59
CA LYS A 2 35.26 21.47 31.17
C LYS A 2 34.62 20.11 30.87
N HIS A 3 34.56 19.18 31.80
CA HIS A 3 33.96 17.84 31.58
C HIS A 3 32.43 17.84 31.48
N TYR A 4 31.73 18.75 32.14
CA TYR A 4 30.26 18.80 32.08
C TYR A 4 29.76 19.33 30.74
N TYR A 5 30.49 20.23 30.08
CA TYR A 5 30.14 20.71 28.74
C TYR A 5 30.26 19.62 27.66
N PHE A 6 31.24 18.73 27.76
CA PHE A 6 31.42 17.62 26.85
C PHE A 6 30.27 16.60 26.96
N ILE A 7 29.84 16.26 28.18
CA ILE A 7 28.75 15.30 28.41
C ILE A 7 27.42 15.88 27.93
N SER A 8 27.17 17.19 28.15
CA SER A 8 25.95 17.82 27.70
C SER A 8 25.89 17.94 26.15
N LEU A 9 27.01 18.18 25.49
CA LEU A 9 27.09 18.23 24.02
C LEU A 9 26.83 16.87 23.38
N TRP A 10 27.32 15.78 23.99
CA TRP A 10 27.04 14.40 23.53
C TRP A 10 25.60 14.01 23.73
N LEU A 11 24.97 14.37 24.83
CA LEU A 11 23.55 14.13 25.08
C LEU A 11 22.65 14.90 24.10
N ILE A 12 22.97 16.15 23.76
CA ILE A 12 22.24 16.93 22.76
C ILE A 12 22.41 16.33 21.36
N ALA A 13 23.61 15.90 20.98
CA ALA A 13 23.87 15.27 19.70
C ALA A 13 23.12 13.93 19.52
N THR A 14 23.02 13.11 20.58
CA THR A 14 22.24 11.85 20.56
C THR A 14 20.73 12.09 20.51
N VAL A 15 20.21 13.11 21.18
CA VAL A 15 18.78 13.47 21.10
C VAL A 15 18.42 14.02 19.74
N VAL A 16 19.28 14.87 19.13
CA VAL A 16 19.06 15.40 17.78
C VAL A 16 19.12 14.28 16.73
N SER A 17 20.03 13.29 16.86
CA SER A 17 20.08 12.16 15.92
C SER A 17 18.85 11.22 16.04
N LEU A 18 18.28 11.08 17.24
CA LEU A 18 17.03 10.32 17.44
C LEU A 18 15.78 11.05 16.88
N LEU A 19 15.80 12.38 16.81
CA LEU A 19 14.70 13.16 16.23
C LEU A 19 14.73 13.19 14.70
N CYS A 20 15.87 12.97 14.06
CA CYS A 20 16.00 12.94 12.60
C CYS A 20 15.51 11.63 11.96
N THR A 21 15.27 10.56 12.72
CA THR A 21 14.76 9.28 12.16
C THR A 21 13.23 9.21 12.04
N ALA A 22 12.51 10.25 12.43
CA ALA A 22 11.04 10.28 12.45
C ALA A 22 10.40 11.10 11.31
N CYS A 23 11.16 11.59 10.33
CA CYS A 23 10.58 12.22 9.13
C CYS A 23 10.32 11.19 8.02
N HIS A 24 9.49 10.19 8.31
CA HIS A 24 8.68 9.58 7.27
C HIS A 24 7.58 10.61 6.99
N SER A 25 7.60 11.24 5.83
CA SER A 25 6.50 12.11 5.40
C SER A 25 5.27 11.20 5.24
N ASN A 26 4.48 11.08 6.29
CA ASN A 26 3.24 10.32 6.29
C ASN A 26 2.22 11.02 5.39
N HIS A 27 2.39 10.89 4.07
CA HIS A 27 1.36 11.34 3.15
C HIS A 27 0.14 10.43 3.39
N PRO A 28 -1.04 10.96 3.77
CA PRO A 28 -2.18 10.13 4.18
C PRO A 28 -2.57 9.07 3.15
N GLN A 29 -2.41 9.37 1.86
CA GLN A 29 -2.71 8.45 0.78
C GLN A 29 -1.72 7.27 0.71
N ILE A 30 -0.45 7.51 1.00
CA ILE A 30 0.57 6.46 1.08
C ILE A 30 0.31 5.60 2.32
N GLN A 31 0.00 6.23 3.45
CA GLN A 31 -0.30 5.50 4.69
C GLN A 31 -1.51 4.58 4.51
N ALA A 32 -2.59 5.06 3.88
CA ALA A 32 -3.77 4.23 3.61
C ALA A 32 -3.44 2.97 2.77
N ALA A 33 -2.51 3.09 1.81
CA ALA A 33 -2.07 1.95 1.01
C ALA A 33 -1.19 0.99 1.83
N TYR A 34 -0.30 1.49 2.71
CA TYR A 34 0.46 0.64 3.63
C TYR A 34 -0.46 -0.09 4.61
N ASP A 35 -1.45 0.58 5.16
CA ASP A 35 -2.41 -0.01 6.09
C ASP A 35 -3.21 -1.15 5.41
N LEU A 36 -3.57 -0.99 4.14
CA LEU A 36 -4.19 -2.05 3.34
C LEU A 36 -3.22 -3.24 3.16
N ILE A 37 -1.96 -2.99 2.79
CA ILE A 37 -0.95 -4.05 2.63
C ILE A 37 -0.79 -4.83 3.94
N GLU A 38 -0.71 -4.15 5.08
CA GLU A 38 -0.56 -4.79 6.38
C GLU A 38 -1.80 -5.59 6.80
N ARG A 39 -3.02 -5.20 6.39
CA ARG A 39 -4.22 -6.00 6.62
C ARG A 39 -4.28 -7.24 5.75
N VAL A 40 -3.83 -7.15 4.50
CA VAL A 40 -3.88 -8.26 3.53
C VAL A 40 -2.72 -9.22 3.73
N THR A 41 -1.51 -8.70 3.93
CA THR A 41 -0.28 -9.50 4.16
C THR A 41 0.49 -8.94 5.36
N PRO A 42 0.09 -9.31 6.58
CA PRO A 42 0.71 -8.80 7.81
C PRO A 42 2.22 -9.06 7.86
N GLY A 43 2.99 -8.01 8.19
CA GLY A 43 4.45 -8.07 8.33
C GLY A 43 5.24 -7.94 7.03
N TYR A 44 4.58 -7.80 5.88
CA TYR A 44 5.28 -7.62 4.60
C TYR A 44 5.43 -6.15 4.19
N GLY A 45 4.77 -5.21 4.84
CA GLY A 45 4.78 -3.79 4.47
C GLY A 45 6.18 -3.17 4.34
N ASN A 46 7.13 -3.61 5.18
CA ASN A 46 8.52 -3.14 5.15
C ASN A 46 9.30 -3.54 3.90
N GLN A 47 8.82 -4.51 3.11
CA GLN A 47 9.41 -4.95 1.84
C GLN A 47 8.92 -4.14 0.65
N PHE A 48 7.95 -3.25 0.86
CA PHE A 48 7.44 -2.33 -0.15
C PHE A 48 8.00 -0.92 0.03
N GLN A 49 8.10 -0.21 -1.09
CA GLN A 49 8.27 1.23 -1.16
C GLN A 49 7.11 1.78 -1.98
N LEU A 50 6.37 2.75 -1.43
CA LEU A 50 5.21 3.34 -2.07
C LEU A 50 5.50 4.80 -2.42
N GLU A 51 5.14 5.21 -3.64
CA GLU A 51 5.33 6.57 -4.12
C GLU A 51 4.09 7.06 -4.87
N LEU A 52 3.79 8.35 -4.73
CA LEU A 52 2.76 8.99 -5.54
C LEU A 52 3.37 9.52 -6.83
N ILE A 53 2.64 9.36 -7.93
CA ILE A 53 2.96 9.89 -9.26
C ILE A 53 1.77 10.67 -9.81
N ASP A 54 1.97 11.44 -10.85
CA ASP A 54 0.89 12.15 -11.51
C ASP A 54 -0.03 11.22 -12.31
N SER A 55 -1.30 11.59 -12.40
CA SER A 55 -2.26 10.93 -13.29
C SER A 55 -1.89 11.16 -14.77
N GLU A 56 -2.33 10.28 -15.64
CA GLU A 56 -2.08 10.39 -17.07
C GLU A 56 -3.38 10.68 -17.84
N ASN A 57 -3.49 11.87 -18.41
CA ASN A 57 -4.69 12.31 -19.14
C ASN A 57 -5.99 12.19 -18.31
N GLY A 58 -5.90 12.46 -17.00
CA GLY A 58 -7.01 12.34 -16.07
C GLY A 58 -7.44 10.90 -15.75
N LYS A 59 -6.64 9.91 -16.14
CA LYS A 59 -6.84 8.50 -15.80
C LYS A 59 -5.91 8.09 -14.66
N ASP A 60 -6.36 7.10 -13.90
CA ASP A 60 -5.50 6.47 -12.90
C ASP A 60 -4.39 5.67 -13.56
N VAL A 61 -3.22 5.72 -12.94
CA VAL A 61 -2.01 5.04 -13.42
C VAL A 61 -1.29 4.39 -12.26
N TYR A 62 -0.69 3.24 -12.52
CA TYR A 62 0.20 2.59 -11.57
C TYR A 62 1.45 2.03 -12.24
N GLU A 63 2.50 1.90 -11.44
CA GLU A 63 3.76 1.25 -11.82
C GLU A 63 4.15 0.21 -10.78
N ILE A 64 4.78 -0.86 -11.25
CA ILE A 64 5.35 -1.92 -10.42
C ILE A 64 6.78 -2.12 -10.85
N GLY A 65 7.71 -2.03 -9.91
CA GLY A 65 9.14 -2.20 -10.15
C GLY A 65 9.88 -2.60 -8.88
N SER A 66 11.18 -2.38 -8.87
CA SER A 66 12.02 -2.62 -7.70
C SER A 66 13.00 -1.47 -7.50
N GLN A 67 13.27 -1.12 -6.23
CA GLN A 67 14.23 -0.10 -5.87
C GLN A 67 14.83 -0.41 -4.48
N ASN A 68 16.14 -0.27 -4.35
CA ASN A 68 16.86 -0.45 -3.10
C ASN A 68 16.56 -1.81 -2.40
N GLY A 69 16.36 -2.88 -3.17
CA GLY A 69 16.05 -4.20 -2.64
C GLY A 69 14.60 -4.36 -2.15
N LYS A 70 13.71 -3.41 -2.46
CA LYS A 70 12.28 -3.45 -2.15
C LYS A 70 11.44 -3.46 -3.41
N VAL A 71 10.23 -3.97 -3.29
CA VAL A 71 9.20 -3.83 -4.33
C VAL A 71 8.73 -2.39 -4.36
N LEU A 72 8.85 -1.73 -5.50
CA LEU A 72 8.41 -0.35 -5.70
C LEU A 72 7.03 -0.35 -6.35
N LEU A 73 6.06 0.24 -5.66
CA LEU A 73 4.72 0.47 -6.17
C LEU A 73 4.48 1.98 -6.27
N ARG A 74 4.10 2.43 -7.45
CA ARG A 74 3.73 3.82 -7.71
C ARG A 74 2.29 3.91 -8.17
N GLY A 75 1.60 4.97 -7.77
CA GLY A 75 0.22 5.22 -8.20
C GLY A 75 -0.16 6.67 -7.98
N ASN A 76 -1.14 7.17 -8.73
CA ASN A 76 -1.57 8.57 -8.59
C ASN A 76 -2.56 8.78 -7.42
N ASN A 77 -3.04 7.70 -6.81
CA ASN A 77 -3.92 7.73 -5.65
C ASN A 77 -3.88 6.39 -4.90
N PRO A 78 -4.51 6.26 -3.72
CA PRO A 78 -4.47 5.02 -2.92
C PRO A 78 -5.07 3.81 -3.64
N VAL A 79 -6.11 4.00 -4.46
CA VAL A 79 -6.73 2.91 -5.23
C VAL A 79 -5.77 2.39 -6.31
N ALA A 80 -5.05 3.29 -6.98
CA ALA A 80 -4.02 2.90 -7.94
C ALA A 80 -2.86 2.15 -7.28
N LEU A 81 -2.43 2.57 -6.08
CA LEU A 81 -1.42 1.85 -5.28
C LEU A 81 -1.91 0.46 -4.86
N ALA A 82 -3.16 0.34 -4.39
CA ALA A 82 -3.78 -0.94 -4.04
C ALA A 82 -3.92 -1.86 -5.26
N THR A 83 -4.25 -1.29 -6.43
CA THR A 83 -4.28 -2.02 -7.70
C THR A 83 -2.89 -2.53 -8.07
N ALA A 84 -1.85 -1.69 -7.98
CA ALA A 84 -0.46 -2.11 -8.22
C ALA A 84 -0.08 -3.28 -7.32
N TYR A 85 -0.40 -3.20 -6.03
CA TYR A 85 -0.17 -4.26 -5.07
C TYR A 85 -0.86 -5.58 -5.46
N ASN A 86 -2.15 -5.54 -5.83
CA ASN A 86 -2.88 -6.73 -6.28
C ASN A 86 -2.27 -7.35 -7.55
N GLN A 87 -1.87 -6.52 -8.51
CA GLN A 87 -1.23 -6.99 -9.74
C GLN A 87 0.14 -7.63 -9.44
N TYR A 88 0.91 -7.04 -8.53
CA TYR A 88 2.16 -7.62 -8.05
C TYR A 88 1.93 -8.99 -7.39
N LEU A 89 0.96 -9.12 -6.49
CA LEU A 89 0.61 -10.40 -5.88
C LEU A 89 0.27 -11.46 -6.93
N LYS A 90 -0.59 -11.11 -7.90
CA LYS A 90 -1.07 -12.04 -8.93
C LYS A 90 0.03 -12.52 -9.87
N TYR A 91 0.80 -11.59 -10.42
CA TYR A 91 1.69 -11.89 -11.54
C TYR A 91 3.14 -12.10 -11.15
N THR A 92 3.56 -11.62 -9.99
CA THR A 92 4.93 -11.83 -9.50
C THR A 92 4.99 -12.88 -8.39
N CYS A 93 4.03 -12.85 -7.46
CA CYS A 93 4.00 -13.80 -6.35
C CYS A 93 3.13 -15.03 -6.62
N HIS A 94 2.34 -15.05 -7.70
CA HIS A 94 1.36 -16.10 -7.99
C HIS A 94 0.38 -16.34 -6.83
N ALA A 95 0.02 -15.26 -6.15
CA ALA A 95 -0.86 -15.21 -5.00
C ALA A 95 -2.08 -14.34 -5.31
N HIS A 96 -3.21 -14.60 -4.65
CA HIS A 96 -4.39 -13.76 -4.86
C HIS A 96 -5.32 -13.72 -3.65
N VAL A 97 -6.08 -12.64 -3.58
CA VAL A 97 -7.21 -12.44 -2.67
C VAL A 97 -8.50 -12.60 -3.47
N SER A 98 -9.43 -13.38 -2.97
CA SER A 98 -10.74 -13.56 -3.61
C SER A 98 -11.88 -13.59 -2.60
N TRP A 99 -13.11 -13.52 -3.12
CA TRP A 99 -14.32 -13.63 -2.29
C TRP A 99 -14.44 -14.97 -1.57
N PHE A 100 -13.95 -16.03 -2.20
CA PHE A 100 -14.11 -17.41 -1.72
C PHE A 100 -12.91 -17.91 -0.90
N GLY A 101 -11.86 -17.14 -0.82
CA GLY A 101 -10.67 -17.47 -0.06
C GLY A 101 -9.40 -16.84 -0.65
N ASP A 102 -8.40 -16.75 0.18
CA ASP A 102 -7.11 -16.17 -0.17
C ASP A 102 -6.09 -17.27 -0.37
N GLN A 103 -5.21 -17.07 -1.35
CA GLN A 103 -4.02 -17.89 -1.57
C GLN A 103 -2.79 -16.98 -1.46
N LEU A 104 -2.30 -16.84 -0.23
CA LEU A 104 -1.24 -15.91 0.14
C LEU A 104 0.00 -16.67 0.68
N ASN A 105 0.37 -17.79 0.04
CA ASN A 105 1.61 -18.49 0.36
C ASN A 105 2.81 -17.70 -0.17
N LEU A 106 3.16 -16.63 0.53
CA LEU A 106 4.26 -15.75 0.15
C LEU A 106 5.59 -16.26 0.74
N PRO A 107 6.70 -16.17 0.00
CA PRO A 107 8.02 -16.43 0.55
C PRO A 107 8.39 -15.35 1.58
N GLN A 108 9.25 -15.68 2.54
CA GLN A 108 9.72 -14.73 3.55
C GLN A 108 10.33 -13.46 2.94
N THR A 109 11.05 -13.59 1.85
CA THR A 109 11.55 -12.46 1.04
C THR A 109 10.78 -12.43 -0.26
N LEU A 110 10.12 -11.31 -0.53
CA LEU A 110 9.31 -11.13 -1.73
C LEU A 110 10.18 -11.09 -3.00
N PRO A 111 9.76 -11.74 -4.09
CA PRO A 111 10.46 -11.66 -5.35
C PRO A 111 10.43 -10.24 -5.93
N LEU A 112 11.58 -9.75 -6.37
CA LEU A 112 11.66 -8.43 -6.97
C LEU A 112 11.24 -8.50 -8.46
N PRO A 113 10.39 -7.57 -8.94
CA PRO A 113 10.11 -7.44 -10.36
C PRO A 113 11.39 -7.22 -11.17
N ALA A 114 11.56 -7.97 -12.26
CA ALA A 114 12.73 -7.87 -13.12
C ALA A 114 12.76 -6.55 -13.90
N GLU A 115 11.59 -6.04 -14.27
CA GLU A 115 11.40 -4.81 -15.02
C GLU A 115 10.32 -3.95 -14.41
N THR A 116 10.40 -2.64 -14.61
CA THR A 116 9.32 -1.74 -14.22
C THR A 116 8.23 -1.77 -15.28
N THR A 117 7.02 -2.08 -14.85
CA THR A 117 5.81 -2.02 -15.69
C THR A 117 5.00 -0.78 -15.34
N ARG A 118 4.37 -0.16 -16.35
CA ARG A 118 3.46 0.98 -16.21
C ARG A 118 2.13 0.66 -16.88
N ASN A 119 1.03 0.91 -16.19
CA ASN A 119 -0.30 0.60 -16.68
C ASN A 119 -1.27 1.74 -16.39
N ILE A 120 -2.14 2.04 -17.36
CA ILE A 120 -3.22 3.01 -17.24
C ILE A 120 -4.51 2.26 -16.92
N ILE A 121 -5.20 2.67 -15.86
CA ILE A 121 -6.49 2.10 -15.49
C ILE A 121 -7.57 2.80 -16.34
N ASN A 122 -8.23 2.04 -17.19
CA ASN A 122 -9.29 2.55 -18.03
C ASN A 122 -10.59 2.71 -17.24
N GLY A 123 -11.39 3.70 -17.64
CA GLY A 123 -12.66 4.02 -16.99
C GLY A 123 -12.48 4.95 -15.79
N LYS A 124 -13.10 6.13 -15.87
CA LYS A 124 -13.10 7.12 -14.79
C LYS A 124 -13.89 6.63 -13.57
N TYR A 125 -14.99 5.93 -13.80
CA TYR A 125 -15.87 5.39 -12.78
C TYR A 125 -15.87 3.87 -12.90
N ARG A 126 -15.52 3.20 -11.82
CA ARG A 126 -15.44 1.74 -11.72
C ARG A 126 -16.30 1.30 -10.55
N VAL A 127 -17.51 0.87 -10.88
CA VAL A 127 -18.58 0.52 -9.93
C VAL A 127 -18.58 -0.98 -9.73
N TYR A 128 -18.78 -1.42 -8.50
CA TYR A 128 -18.84 -2.82 -8.17
C TYR A 128 -20.18 -3.24 -7.57
N MET A 129 -20.68 -2.51 -6.58
CA MET A 129 -21.95 -2.83 -5.91
C MET A 129 -23.07 -1.91 -6.35
N ASN A 130 -24.29 -2.43 -6.39
CA ASN A 130 -25.47 -1.58 -6.50
C ASN A 130 -25.87 -1.03 -5.12
N TYR A 131 -26.68 0.03 -5.11
CA TYR A 131 -27.10 0.71 -3.89
C TYR A 131 -28.02 -0.15 -2.98
N CYS A 132 -28.64 -1.19 -3.52
CA CYS A 132 -29.50 -2.07 -2.73
C CYS A 132 -28.72 -3.09 -1.87
N THR A 133 -27.44 -3.32 -2.18
CA THR A 133 -26.61 -4.36 -1.57
C THR A 133 -26.60 -4.26 -0.04
N VAL A 134 -26.61 -3.05 0.51
CA VAL A 134 -26.65 -2.80 1.97
C VAL A 134 -27.86 -3.46 2.63
N SER A 135 -28.99 -3.52 1.94
CA SER A 135 -30.25 -4.05 2.50
C SER A 135 -30.45 -5.56 2.33
N TYR A 136 -29.58 -6.26 1.57
CA TYR A 136 -29.66 -7.70 1.38
C TYR A 136 -28.33 -8.43 1.54
N SER A 137 -27.36 -8.27 0.64
CA SER A 137 -26.09 -9.02 0.74
C SER A 137 -25.25 -8.58 1.93
N ALA A 138 -25.23 -7.28 2.25
CA ALA A 138 -24.41 -6.69 3.30
C ALA A 138 -25.18 -6.34 4.58
N ALA A 139 -26.46 -6.74 4.69
CA ALA A 139 -27.33 -6.36 5.81
C ALA A 139 -26.78 -6.78 7.19
N TRP A 140 -26.00 -7.85 7.23
CA TRP A 140 -25.44 -8.44 8.45
C TRP A 140 -23.91 -8.32 8.54
N TRP A 141 -23.30 -7.53 7.66
CA TRP A 141 -21.85 -7.34 7.70
C TRP A 141 -21.46 -6.40 8.82
N ASP A 142 -20.55 -6.84 9.66
CA ASP A 142 -19.85 -6.00 10.62
C ASP A 142 -18.76 -5.15 9.94
N TRP A 143 -18.07 -4.35 10.75
CA TRP A 143 -17.00 -3.50 10.23
C TRP A 143 -15.84 -4.31 9.64
N GLU A 144 -15.46 -5.42 10.25
CA GLU A 144 -14.35 -6.26 9.78
C GLU A 144 -14.64 -6.80 8.37
N ARG A 145 -15.88 -7.28 8.14
CA ARG A 145 -16.31 -7.74 6.83
C ARG A 145 -16.39 -6.61 5.81
N TRP A 146 -16.86 -5.42 6.20
CA TRP A 146 -16.87 -4.24 5.36
C TRP A 146 -15.45 -3.78 5.01
N GLN A 147 -14.53 -3.73 5.96
CA GLN A 147 -13.13 -3.34 5.72
C GLN A 147 -12.47 -4.27 4.71
N ARG A 148 -12.66 -5.59 4.86
CA ARG A 148 -12.16 -6.56 3.89
C ARG A 148 -12.73 -6.31 2.49
N GLU A 149 -14.00 -6.00 2.37
CA GLU A 149 -14.64 -5.71 1.08
C GLU A 149 -14.09 -4.44 0.43
N LEU A 150 -13.91 -3.39 1.23
CA LEU A 150 -13.31 -2.13 0.75
C LEU A 150 -11.87 -2.34 0.29
N ASP A 151 -11.08 -3.12 1.00
CA ASP A 151 -9.72 -3.48 0.59
C ASP A 151 -9.74 -4.27 -0.73
N TYR A 152 -10.63 -5.27 -0.85
CA TYR A 152 -10.83 -6.02 -2.08
C TYR A 152 -11.24 -5.12 -3.26
N MET A 153 -12.18 -4.19 -3.04
CA MET A 153 -12.59 -3.22 -4.05
C MET A 153 -11.41 -2.35 -4.51
N ALA A 154 -10.66 -1.77 -3.57
CA ALA A 154 -9.49 -0.94 -3.88
C ALA A 154 -8.43 -1.73 -4.66
N MET A 155 -8.13 -2.96 -4.26
CA MET A 155 -7.20 -3.86 -4.95
C MET A 155 -7.64 -4.20 -6.38
N ASN A 156 -8.93 -4.18 -6.65
CA ASN A 156 -9.52 -4.42 -7.98
C ASN A 156 -9.88 -3.12 -8.72
N SER A 157 -9.25 -2.01 -8.34
CA SER A 157 -9.39 -0.68 -8.95
C SER A 157 -10.79 -0.07 -8.86
N ILE A 158 -11.68 -0.58 -8.03
CA ILE A 158 -13.01 -0.02 -7.83
C ILE A 158 -12.88 1.29 -7.06
N ASN A 159 -13.56 2.35 -7.54
CA ASN A 159 -13.51 3.69 -6.95
C ASN A 159 -14.89 4.31 -6.71
N MET A 160 -15.96 3.53 -6.87
CA MET A 160 -17.34 3.88 -6.57
C MET A 160 -18.11 2.69 -6.01
#